data_d2ed2e1b91f13a65ec188fbbbcf203cc
#
_entry.id   d2ed2e1b91f13a65ec188fbbbcf203cc
#
_cell.length_a   1.000
_cell.length_b   1.000
_cell.length_c   1.000
_cell.angle_alpha   90.00
_cell.angle_beta   90.00
_cell.angle_gamma   90.00
#
_symmetry.space_group_name_H-M   'P 1'
#
loop_
_entity.id
_entity.type
_entity.pdbx_description
1 polymer ?
#
loop_
_entity_poly.entity_id
_entity_poly.type
_entity_poly.pdbx_seq_one_letter_code
_entity_poly.pdbx_strand_id
1 'polypeptide(L)' 'LSQSLMLVTALNNHIGYYKAAEIAQAAHLNGTTLREEAIGLGYLSEQEFDEIVDPEKMVGEIN' A
#
# COMPACT_ATOMS: atom_id res chain seq x y z
N LEU A 1 -10.99 -11.12 2.09
CA LEU A 1 -9.84 -11.61 2.14
C LEU A 1 -8.92 -10.59 1.75
N SER A 2 -8.24 -10.36 1.77
CA SER A 2 -7.17 -9.79 1.50
C SER A 2 -7.18 -8.45 1.00
N GLN A 3 -7.73 -7.52 1.77
CA GLN A 3 -7.47 -6.13 1.48
C GLN A 3 -5.98 -5.85 1.54
N SER A 4 -5.27 -6.52 2.45
CA SER A 4 -3.83 -6.36 2.54
C SER A 4 -3.13 -6.79 1.27
N LEU A 5 -3.57 -7.91 0.69
CA LEU A 5 -2.98 -8.38 -0.55
C LEU A 5 -3.24 -7.41 -1.69
N MET A 6 -4.46 -6.86 -1.75
CA MET A 6 -4.78 -5.89 -2.78
C MET A 6 -3.95 -4.63 -2.64
N LEU A 7 -3.72 -4.19 -1.41
CA LEU A 7 -2.89 -3.02 -1.16
C LEU A 7 -1.45 -3.25 -1.60
N VAL A 8 -0.91 -4.41 -1.26
CA VAL A 8 0.47 -4.72 -1.64
C VAL A 8 0.60 -4.80 -3.15
N THR A 9 -0.39 -5.40 -3.82
CA THR A 9 -0.39 -5.50 -5.27
C THR A 9 -0.43 -4.11 -5.90
N ALA A 10 -1.28 -3.24 -5.38
CA ALA A 10 -1.35 -1.87 -5.89
C ALA A 10 -0.02 -1.14 -5.70
N LEU A 11 0.60 -1.32 -4.54
CA LEU A 11 1.89 -0.70 -4.26
C LEU A 11 2.97 -1.26 -5.18
N ASN A 12 2.97 -2.58 -5.42
CA ASN A 12 3.93 -3.19 -6.33
C ASN A 12 3.89 -2.53 -7.70
N ASN A 13 2.69 -2.28 -8.21
CA ASN A 13 2.53 -1.70 -9.53
C ASN A 13 3.01 -0.26 -9.59
N HIS A 14 3.05 0.41 -8.45
CA HIS A 14 3.38 1.82 -8.41
C HIS A 14 4.84 2.08 -8.04
N ILE A 15 5.34 1.43 -7.00
CA ILE A 15 6.69 1.70 -6.48
C ILE A 15 7.64 0.52 -6.63
N GLY A 16 7.16 -0.61 -7.11
CA GLY A 16 7.99 -1.77 -7.31
C GLY A 16 7.94 -2.74 -6.15
N TYR A 17 8.32 -3.98 -6.45
CA TYR A 17 8.19 -5.07 -5.51
C TYR A 17 9.01 -4.85 -4.23
N TYR A 18 10.26 -4.42 -4.38
CA TYR A 18 11.15 -4.33 -3.23
C TYR A 18 10.67 -3.29 -2.22
N LYS A 19 10.24 -2.14 -2.71
CA LYS A 19 9.73 -1.10 -1.81
C LYS A 19 8.43 -1.52 -1.15
N ALA A 20 7.54 -2.14 -1.92
CA ALA A 20 6.29 -2.62 -1.35
C ALA A 20 6.54 -3.67 -0.30
N ALA A 21 7.48 -4.58 -0.53
CA ALA A 21 7.83 -5.61 0.44
C ALA A 21 8.43 -4.99 1.70
N GLU A 22 9.25 -3.97 1.54
CA GLU A 22 9.84 -3.28 2.68
C GLU A 22 8.77 -2.61 3.54
N ILE A 23 7.80 -1.97 2.89
CA ILE A 23 6.69 -1.35 3.60
C ILE A 23 5.90 -2.39 4.38
N ALA A 24 5.58 -3.52 3.73
CA ALA A 24 4.81 -4.56 4.38
C ALA A 24 5.56 -5.16 5.58
N GLN A 25 6.84 -5.40 5.41
CA GLN A 25 7.66 -5.94 6.48
C GLN A 25 7.78 -4.98 7.64
N ALA A 26 7.99 -3.70 7.35
CA ALA A 26 8.11 -2.69 8.39
C ALA A 26 6.80 -2.56 9.17
N ALA A 27 5.68 -2.60 8.46
CA ALA A 27 4.38 -2.51 9.12
C ALA A 27 4.18 -3.69 10.06
N HIS A 28 4.58 -4.88 9.62
CA HIS A 28 4.45 -6.07 10.45
C HIS A 28 5.33 -5.98 11.69
N LEU A 29 6.58 -5.57 11.52
CA LEU A 29 7.53 -5.49 12.62
C LEU A 29 7.15 -4.42 13.64
N ASN A 30 6.65 -3.30 13.16
CA ASN A 30 6.35 -2.16 14.02
C ASN A 30 4.91 -2.13 14.51
N GLY A 31 4.07 -3.04 14.02
CA GLY A 31 2.67 -3.03 14.39
C GLY A 31 1.93 -1.82 13.83
N THR A 32 2.39 -1.30 12.71
CA THR A 32 1.79 -0.14 12.06
C THR A 32 1.04 -0.55 10.80
N THR A 33 0.45 0.43 10.12
CA THR A 33 -0.25 0.16 8.88
C THR A 33 0.69 0.34 7.70
N LEU A 34 0.29 -0.21 6.55
CA LEU A 34 1.05 -0.01 5.33
C LEU A 34 1.15 1.47 4.99
N ARG A 35 0.06 2.21 5.20
CA ARG A 35 0.03 3.65 4.94
C ARG A 35 1.06 4.38 5.79
N GLU A 36 1.09 4.06 7.07
CA GLU A 36 2.03 4.72 7.98
C GLU A 36 3.47 4.47 7.57
N GLU A 37 3.78 3.25 7.20
CA GLU A 37 5.15 2.92 6.82
C GLU A 37 5.52 3.50 5.46
N ALA A 38 4.59 3.50 4.50
CA ALA A 38 4.87 4.06 3.20
C ALA A 38 5.22 5.55 3.31
N ILE A 39 4.48 6.25 4.14
CA ILE A 39 4.72 7.67 4.35
C ILE A 39 5.97 7.90 5.19
N GLY A 40 6.13 7.11 6.25
CA GLY A 40 7.26 7.24 7.14
C GLY A 40 8.60 6.95 6.46
N LEU A 41 8.61 5.98 5.56
CA LEU A 41 9.81 5.64 4.80
C LEU A 41 10.08 6.63 3.66
N GLY A 42 9.11 7.49 3.38
CA GLY A 42 9.29 8.51 2.36
C GLY A 42 9.09 8.03 0.94
N TYR A 43 8.47 6.87 0.77
CA TYR A 43 8.23 6.34 -0.57
C TYR A 43 7.00 6.95 -1.22
N LEU A 44 6.03 7.33 -0.42
CA LEU A 44 4.78 7.91 -0.90
C LEU A 44 4.33 9.01 0.05
N SER A 45 3.63 10.00 -0.49
CA SER A 45 2.94 10.96 0.34
C SER A 45 1.56 10.42 0.70
N GLU A 46 0.91 11.08 1.66
CA GLU A 46 -0.44 10.67 2.04
C GLU A 46 -1.38 10.68 0.85
N GLN A 47 -1.28 11.72 0.05
CA GLN A 47 -2.14 11.85 -1.11
C GLN A 47 -1.86 10.76 -2.13
N GLU A 48 -0.60 10.48 -2.37
CA GLU A 48 -0.23 9.43 -3.33
C GLU A 48 -0.72 8.07 -2.87
N PHE A 49 -0.55 7.77 -1.60
CA PHE A 49 -1.00 6.49 -1.07
C PHE A 49 -2.52 6.37 -1.22
N ASP A 50 -3.23 7.42 -0.87
CA ASP A 50 -4.69 7.39 -0.93
C ASP A 50 -5.19 7.22 -2.36
N GLU A 51 -4.48 7.77 -3.33
CA GLU A 51 -4.86 7.60 -4.72
C GLU A 51 -4.61 6.18 -5.22
N ILE A 52 -3.51 5.59 -4.78
CA ILE A 52 -3.16 4.24 -5.21
C ILE A 52 -4.15 3.22 -4.65
N VAL A 53 -4.54 3.39 -3.40
CA VAL A 53 -5.37 2.42 -2.71
C VAL A 53 -6.81 2.90 -2.57
N ASP A 54 -7.27 3.67 -3.51
CA ASP A 54 -8.64 4.18 -3.51
C ASP A 54 -9.62 3.01 -3.51
N PRO A 55 -10.42 2.87 -2.45
CA PRO A 55 -11.35 1.75 -2.37
C PRO A 55 -12.37 1.73 -3.51
N GLU A 56 -12.76 2.90 -3.99
CA GLU A 56 -13.71 2.97 -5.08
C GLU A 56 -13.14 2.40 -6.37
N LYS A 57 -11.87 2.69 -6.63
CA LYS A 57 -11.23 2.15 -7.83
C LYS A 57 -11.07 0.65 -7.74
N MET A 58 -10.72 0.16 -6.56
CA MET A 58 -10.53 -1.26 -6.37
C MET A 58 -11.82 -2.05 -6.47
N VAL A 59 -12.88 -1.50 -5.89
CA VAL A 59 -14.18 -2.17 -5.91
C VAL A 59 -14.83 -2.03 -7.27
N GLY A 60 -14.65 -0.90 -7.90
CA GLY A 60 -15.28 -0.64 -9.19
C GLY A 60 -14.89 -1.63 -10.27
N GLU A 61 -13.67 -2.17 -10.16
CA GLU A 61 -13.20 -3.11 -11.17
C GLU A 61 -13.91 -4.45 -11.10
N ILE A 62 -14.47 -4.77 -9.96
CA ILE A 62 -15.16 -6.03 -9.77
C ILE A 62 -16.52 -6.01 -10.46
N ASN A 63 -17.08 -4.85 -10.59
CA ASN A 63 -18.38 -4.68 -11.23
C ASN A 63 -18.22 -4.57 -12.74
#